data_7792bfafa0adb4812bb1e562a393c8a6
#
_entry.id   7792bfafa0adb4812bb1e562a393c8a6
#
_cell.length_a   1.000
_cell.length_b   1.000
_cell.length_c   1.000
_cell.angle_alpha   90.00
_cell.angle_beta   90.00
_cell.angle_gamma   90.00
#
_symmetry.space_group_name_H-M   'P 1'
#
loop_
_entity.id
_entity.type
_entity.pdbx_description
1 polymer ?
#
loop_
_entity_poly.entity_id
_entity_poly.type
_entity_poly.pdbx_seq_one_letter_code
_entity_poly.pdbx_strand_id
1 'polypeptide(L)'
;VMQNKAYGQEISSDAFWKLSRHKPLGKKEKYNYAIADSIDEVPFIQKAKRVGTIVISGYMELGKVSLHQLNTFYSINPIEDHRFKFGIITNKYFSEKLQLQGYVAYGIRDKEIKYKAGMLYVINKNKGRLLAGASYKYDLEQLGVSTSHIAFDNVITAFSKINQKVKLTFAREALLYIEKEWIKGIVSKVTFLNKEIRPLGSISFEKLTDELSNTIEPVHDVTLTELQINSRFSFREKFYINEFKRISL
;
A
#
# COMPACT_ATOMS: atom_id res chain seq x y z
N VAL A 1 -4.06 -8.27 -28.36
CA VAL A 1 -3.06 -7.21 -28.28
C VAL A 1 -3.32 -6.44 -26.98
N MET A 2 -2.67 -6.82 -25.89
CA MET A 2 -2.75 -6.10 -24.61
C MET A 2 -1.86 -4.89 -24.70
N GLN A 3 -2.45 -3.69 -24.73
CA GLN A 3 -1.70 -2.45 -24.55
C GLN A 3 -1.30 -2.36 -23.06
N ASN A 4 -0.03 -2.60 -22.78
CA ASN A 4 0.59 -2.27 -21.51
C ASN A 4 0.60 -0.75 -21.35
N LYS A 5 -0.40 -0.18 -20.67
CA LYS A 5 -0.33 1.17 -20.12
C LYS A 5 0.51 1.13 -18.86
N ALA A 6 1.81 1.10 -19.02
CA ALA A 6 2.73 1.31 -17.91
C ALA A 6 2.78 2.81 -17.61
N TYR A 7 2.36 3.16 -16.40
CA TYR A 7 2.66 4.42 -15.71
C TYR A 7 2.56 5.71 -16.56
N GLY A 8 1.33 6.13 -16.88
CA GLY A 8 1.06 7.52 -17.24
C GLY A 8 1.71 8.11 -18.49
N GLN A 9 2.57 7.37 -19.18
CA GLN A 9 3.05 7.71 -20.50
C GLN A 9 2.12 7.05 -21.53
N GLU A 10 1.37 7.87 -22.27
CA GLU A 10 0.89 7.45 -23.57
C GLU A 10 2.14 7.07 -24.36
N ILE A 11 2.32 5.77 -24.63
CA ILE A 11 3.32 5.29 -25.55
C ILE A 11 2.88 5.87 -26.90
N SER A 12 3.47 6.99 -27.26
CA SER A 12 3.19 7.66 -28.51
C SER A 12 3.49 6.68 -29.62
N SER A 13 2.54 6.51 -30.52
CA SER A 13 2.62 5.57 -31.64
C SER A 13 3.89 5.81 -32.45
N ASP A 14 4.41 4.78 -33.15
CA ASP A 14 5.54 4.90 -34.06
C ASP A 14 5.39 6.06 -35.06
N ALA A 15 4.15 6.40 -35.42
CA ALA A 15 3.82 7.55 -36.24
C ALA A 15 4.21 8.88 -35.57
N PHE A 16 3.93 9.03 -34.29
CA PHE A 16 4.33 10.22 -33.55
C PHE A 16 5.85 10.37 -33.51
N TRP A 17 6.57 9.31 -33.20
CA TRP A 17 8.03 9.35 -33.16
C TRP A 17 8.65 9.62 -34.52
N LYS A 18 8.10 9.10 -35.64
CA LYS A 18 8.52 9.41 -36.98
C LYS A 18 8.38 10.90 -37.32
N LEU A 19 7.32 11.54 -36.84
CA LEU A 19 7.07 12.97 -37.09
C LEU A 19 7.87 13.87 -36.14
N SER A 20 8.12 13.45 -34.90
CA SER A 20 8.81 14.25 -33.89
C SER A 20 10.34 14.18 -33.95
N ARG A 21 10.90 13.27 -34.72
CA ARG A 21 12.37 13.13 -34.86
C ARG A 21 12.95 14.17 -35.81
N HIS A 22 13.99 14.85 -35.36
CA HIS A 22 14.71 15.80 -36.19
C HIS A 22 15.48 15.15 -37.35
N LYS A 23 15.84 13.86 -37.22
CA LYS A 23 16.52 13.08 -38.26
C LYS A 23 15.90 11.69 -38.38
N PRO A 24 15.83 11.10 -39.59
CA PRO A 24 15.40 9.71 -39.75
C PRO A 24 16.43 8.76 -39.10
N LEU A 25 15.92 7.64 -38.56
CA LEU A 25 16.77 6.63 -37.92
C LEU A 25 17.84 6.10 -38.89
N GLY A 26 19.08 6.13 -38.44
CA GLY A 26 20.20 5.51 -39.12
C GLY A 26 20.09 3.97 -39.17
N LYS A 27 20.91 3.31 -40.04
CA LYS A 27 20.88 1.85 -40.15
C LYS A 27 21.19 1.14 -38.82
N LYS A 28 22.16 1.63 -38.04
CA LYS A 28 22.49 1.08 -36.71
C LYS A 28 21.36 1.25 -35.71
N GLU A 29 20.70 2.39 -35.73
CA GLU A 29 19.56 2.64 -34.82
C GLU A 29 18.37 1.75 -35.12
N LYS A 30 18.02 1.60 -36.42
CA LYS A 30 16.99 0.65 -36.86
C LYS A 30 17.31 -0.79 -36.44
N TYR A 31 18.56 -1.19 -36.56
CA TYR A 31 19.03 -2.51 -36.14
C TYR A 31 18.88 -2.68 -34.60
N ASN A 32 19.27 -1.67 -33.82
CA ASN A 32 19.12 -1.70 -32.37
C ASN A 32 17.65 -1.77 -31.93
N TYR A 33 16.74 -1.06 -32.61
CA TYR A 33 15.29 -1.17 -32.33
C TYR A 33 14.78 -2.57 -32.69
N ALA A 34 15.16 -3.12 -33.83
CA ALA A 34 14.76 -4.47 -34.21
C ALA A 34 15.29 -5.53 -33.22
N ILE A 35 16.51 -5.38 -32.72
CA ILE A 35 17.04 -6.26 -31.64
C ILE A 35 16.19 -6.08 -30.36
N ALA A 36 15.91 -4.85 -29.94
CA ALA A 36 15.12 -4.60 -28.76
C ALA A 36 13.72 -5.25 -28.85
N ASP A 37 13.05 -5.11 -30.00
CA ASP A 37 11.78 -5.74 -30.28
C ASP A 37 11.87 -7.28 -30.26
N SER A 38 12.94 -7.83 -30.87
CA SER A 38 13.18 -9.28 -30.89
C SER A 38 13.45 -9.84 -29.48
N ILE A 39 14.16 -9.09 -28.62
CA ILE A 39 14.41 -9.47 -27.22
C ILE A 39 13.09 -9.52 -26.45
N ASP A 40 12.19 -8.57 -26.71
CA ASP A 40 10.89 -8.52 -26.04
C ASP A 40 9.96 -9.68 -26.44
N GLU A 41 10.16 -10.30 -27.60
CA GLU A 41 9.43 -11.48 -28.04
C GLU A 41 9.93 -12.79 -27.40
N VAL A 42 11.13 -12.80 -26.80
CA VAL A 42 11.68 -14.01 -26.17
C VAL A 42 10.84 -14.39 -24.95
N PRO A 43 10.26 -15.62 -24.91
CA PRO A 43 9.37 -16.05 -23.81
C PRO A 43 10.02 -15.99 -22.43
N PHE A 44 11.32 -16.22 -22.33
CA PHE A 44 12.09 -16.09 -21.08
C PHE A 44 12.11 -14.63 -20.60
N ILE A 45 12.37 -13.67 -21.49
CA ILE A 45 12.42 -12.25 -21.17
C ILE A 45 11.03 -11.75 -20.73
N GLN A 46 9.97 -12.18 -21.41
CA GLN A 46 8.59 -11.85 -21.00
C GLN A 46 8.27 -12.39 -19.61
N LYS A 47 8.67 -13.63 -19.32
CA LYS A 47 8.51 -14.20 -17.96
C LYS A 47 9.33 -13.44 -16.92
N ALA A 48 10.58 -13.13 -17.22
CA ALA A 48 11.46 -12.36 -16.33
C ALA A 48 10.91 -10.94 -16.06
N LYS A 49 10.42 -10.24 -17.09
CA LYS A 49 9.75 -8.95 -16.94
C LYS A 49 8.49 -9.06 -16.08
N ARG A 50 7.67 -10.09 -16.27
CA ARG A 50 6.46 -10.34 -15.45
C ARG A 50 6.83 -10.58 -13.98
N VAL A 51 7.80 -11.43 -13.72
CA VAL A 51 8.29 -11.70 -12.37
C VAL A 51 8.87 -10.43 -11.76
N GLY A 52 9.71 -9.70 -12.48
CA GLY A 52 10.26 -8.42 -12.03
C GLY A 52 9.18 -7.41 -11.69
N THR A 53 8.14 -7.28 -12.52
CA THR A 53 7.00 -6.42 -12.24
C THR A 53 6.26 -6.83 -10.98
N ILE A 54 6.02 -8.12 -10.78
CA ILE A 54 5.37 -8.65 -9.56
C ILE A 54 6.22 -8.35 -8.32
N VAL A 55 7.53 -8.57 -8.39
CA VAL A 55 8.44 -8.31 -7.26
C VAL A 55 8.49 -6.82 -6.91
N ILE A 56 8.53 -5.95 -7.90
CA ILE A 56 8.62 -4.49 -7.70
C ILE A 56 7.25 -3.93 -7.27
N SER A 57 6.18 -4.28 -7.97
CA SER A 57 4.84 -3.75 -7.70
C SER A 57 4.17 -4.39 -6.49
N GLY A 58 4.53 -5.64 -6.18
CA GLY A 58 3.86 -6.45 -5.17
C GLY A 58 2.45 -6.90 -5.56
N TYR A 59 2.07 -6.76 -6.83
CA TYR A 59 0.74 -7.11 -7.34
C TYR A 59 0.79 -8.16 -8.44
N MET A 60 -0.14 -9.11 -8.40
CA MET A 60 -0.37 -10.05 -9.47
C MET A 60 -1.88 -10.11 -9.76
N GLU A 61 -2.28 -9.68 -10.95
CA GLU A 61 -3.68 -9.66 -11.36
C GLU A 61 -4.18 -11.08 -11.69
N LEU A 62 -5.31 -11.46 -11.08
CA LEU A 62 -6.01 -12.72 -11.28
C LEU A 62 -7.48 -12.43 -11.64
N GLY A 63 -7.72 -11.80 -12.79
CA GLY A 63 -9.05 -11.42 -13.23
C GLY A 63 -9.68 -10.32 -12.36
N LYS A 64 -10.75 -10.61 -11.63
CA LYS A 64 -11.48 -9.65 -10.78
C LYS A 64 -10.78 -9.36 -9.45
N VAL A 65 -9.78 -10.14 -9.11
CA VAL A 65 -9.02 -10.04 -7.86
C VAL A 65 -7.54 -9.98 -8.20
N SER A 66 -6.77 -9.30 -7.39
CA SER A 66 -5.31 -9.26 -7.48
C SER A 66 -4.70 -9.73 -6.16
N LEU A 67 -3.66 -10.54 -6.24
CA LEU A 67 -2.80 -10.78 -5.10
C LEU A 67 -2.07 -9.47 -4.78
N HIS A 68 -2.05 -9.13 -3.51
CA HIS A 68 -1.56 -7.84 -3.03
C HIS A 68 -0.46 -8.03 -2.00
N GLN A 69 0.52 -7.14 -2.02
CA GLN A 69 1.64 -7.16 -1.09
C GLN A 69 2.52 -8.43 -1.19
N LEU A 70 2.70 -8.97 -2.39
CA LEU A 70 3.56 -10.13 -2.61
C LEU A 70 5.02 -9.88 -2.20
N ASN A 71 5.46 -8.62 -2.23
CA ASN A 71 6.76 -8.20 -1.73
C ASN A 71 6.89 -8.30 -0.20
N THR A 72 5.80 -8.45 0.53
CA THR A 72 5.77 -8.66 1.99
C THR A 72 5.26 -10.04 2.38
N PHE A 73 5.22 -10.97 1.41
CA PHE A 73 4.79 -12.35 1.62
C PHE A 73 5.56 -13.03 2.75
N TYR A 74 6.85 -12.73 2.85
CA TYR A 74 7.73 -13.27 3.87
C TYR A 74 8.49 -12.14 4.56
N SER A 75 8.56 -12.22 5.89
CA SER A 75 9.34 -11.29 6.72
C SER A 75 9.84 -12.01 7.98
N ILE A 76 10.85 -11.44 8.63
CA ILE A 76 11.40 -11.94 9.90
C ILE A 76 11.34 -10.79 10.92
N ASN A 77 10.86 -11.09 12.13
CA ASN A 77 10.88 -10.15 13.24
C ASN A 77 11.07 -10.88 14.58
N PRO A 78 11.49 -10.17 15.65
CA PRO A 78 11.81 -10.79 16.94
C PRO A 78 10.64 -11.46 17.65
N ILE A 79 9.40 -11.17 17.32
CA ILE A 79 8.21 -11.74 17.97
C ILE A 79 7.74 -13.00 17.25
N GLU A 80 7.59 -12.93 15.93
CA GLU A 80 7.01 -13.99 15.10
C GLU A 80 8.06 -14.97 14.59
N ASP A 81 9.34 -14.57 14.58
CA ASP A 81 10.44 -15.22 13.88
C ASP A 81 10.19 -15.17 12.37
N HIS A 82 9.73 -16.23 11.77
CA HIS A 82 9.29 -16.26 10.39
C HIS A 82 7.80 -15.90 10.29
N ARG A 83 7.49 -14.94 9.43
CA ARG A 83 6.12 -14.51 9.17
C ARG A 83 5.78 -14.68 7.70
N PHE A 84 4.65 -15.32 7.43
CA PHE A 84 4.06 -15.45 6.11
C PHE A 84 2.78 -14.63 6.03
N LYS A 85 2.64 -13.83 4.96
CA LYS A 85 1.49 -12.93 4.77
C LYS A 85 0.92 -13.07 3.37
N PHE A 86 -0.38 -13.29 3.29
CA PHE A 86 -1.14 -13.38 2.05
C PHE A 86 -2.19 -12.30 1.99
N GLY A 87 -2.15 -11.46 0.95
CA GLY A 87 -3.10 -10.38 0.75
C GLY A 87 -3.82 -10.45 -0.60
N ILE A 88 -5.07 -10.03 -0.59
CA ILE A 88 -5.92 -9.91 -1.78
C ILE A 88 -6.56 -8.53 -1.84
N ILE A 89 -6.81 -8.07 -3.06
CA ILE A 89 -7.52 -6.82 -3.33
C ILE A 89 -8.39 -6.99 -4.58
N THR A 90 -9.61 -6.50 -4.56
CA THR A 90 -10.46 -6.46 -5.74
C THR A 90 -10.08 -5.28 -6.64
N ASN A 91 -10.24 -5.44 -7.94
CA ASN A 91 -9.93 -4.43 -8.95
C ASN A 91 -11.19 -3.91 -9.66
N LYS A 92 -11.02 -3.05 -10.67
CA LYS A 92 -12.12 -2.48 -11.47
C LYS A 92 -13.01 -3.50 -12.18
N TYR A 93 -12.49 -4.70 -12.47
CA TYR A 93 -13.27 -5.79 -13.11
C TYR A 93 -14.22 -6.48 -12.11
N PHE A 94 -14.00 -6.30 -10.80
CA PHE A 94 -14.95 -6.69 -9.77
C PHE A 94 -16.04 -5.64 -9.61
N SER A 95 -15.65 -4.38 -9.38
CA SER A 95 -16.57 -3.25 -9.26
C SER A 95 -15.84 -1.94 -9.51
N GLU A 96 -16.49 -1.01 -10.17
CA GLU A 96 -15.94 0.35 -10.36
C GLU A 96 -16.11 1.27 -9.14
N LYS A 97 -16.98 0.91 -8.21
CA LYS A 97 -17.29 1.72 -7.03
C LYS A 97 -16.80 1.11 -5.74
N LEU A 98 -16.72 -0.23 -5.66
CA LEU A 98 -16.37 -0.95 -4.45
C LEU A 98 -15.04 -1.66 -4.61
N GLN A 99 -14.10 -1.36 -3.73
CA GLN A 99 -12.85 -2.09 -3.59
C GLN A 99 -12.81 -2.77 -2.22
N LEU A 100 -12.58 -4.07 -2.22
CA LEU A 100 -12.35 -4.86 -1.01
C LEU A 100 -10.89 -5.24 -0.97
N GLN A 101 -10.28 -5.19 0.21
CA GLN A 101 -8.90 -5.59 0.42
C GLN A 101 -8.75 -6.31 1.75
N GLY A 102 -7.82 -7.22 1.82
CA GLY A 102 -7.53 -7.89 3.06
C GLY A 102 -6.27 -8.72 2.98
N TYR A 103 -5.78 -9.13 4.14
CA TYR A 103 -4.70 -10.10 4.24
C TYR A 103 -4.87 -10.96 5.48
N VAL A 104 -4.21 -12.10 5.44
CA VAL A 104 -3.98 -12.97 6.59
C VAL A 104 -2.47 -13.18 6.72
N ALA A 105 -1.96 -13.15 7.94
CA ALA A 105 -0.57 -13.43 8.23
C ALA A 105 -0.45 -14.40 9.40
N TYR A 106 0.60 -15.23 9.38
CA TYR A 106 0.91 -16.22 10.40
C TYR A 106 2.37 -16.13 10.81
N GLY A 107 2.61 -16.03 12.11
CA GLY A 107 3.94 -16.08 12.71
C GLY A 107 4.25 -17.49 13.23
N ILE A 108 5.47 -17.98 12.99
CA ILE A 108 5.83 -19.33 13.41
C ILE A 108 6.07 -19.42 14.92
N ARG A 109 6.71 -18.40 15.50
CA ARG A 109 7.06 -18.42 16.92
C ARG A 109 5.86 -18.15 17.82
N ASP A 110 5.07 -17.14 17.54
CA ASP A 110 3.90 -16.76 18.33
C ASP A 110 2.66 -17.61 18.02
N LYS A 111 2.65 -18.31 16.88
CA LYS A 111 1.56 -19.18 16.40
C LYS A 111 0.22 -18.48 16.30
N GLU A 112 0.23 -17.15 16.13
CA GLU A 112 -0.98 -16.33 16.02
C GLU A 112 -1.31 -15.95 14.59
N ILE A 113 -2.61 -15.90 14.29
CA ILE A 113 -3.13 -15.42 13.01
C ILE A 113 -3.42 -13.93 13.15
N LYS A 114 -2.81 -13.13 12.29
CA LYS A 114 -3.06 -11.70 12.14
C LYS A 114 -3.82 -11.46 10.85
N TYR A 115 -4.64 -10.43 10.82
CA TYR A 115 -5.47 -10.17 9.66
C TYR A 115 -5.84 -8.69 9.53
N LYS A 116 -6.20 -8.33 8.32
CA LYS A 116 -6.83 -7.06 7.99
C LYS A 116 -7.93 -7.30 6.97
N ALA A 117 -9.05 -6.64 7.17
CA ALA A 117 -10.12 -6.50 6.18
C ALA A 117 -10.44 -5.03 6.00
N GLY A 118 -10.68 -4.60 4.78
CA GLY A 118 -11.01 -3.22 4.48
C GLY A 118 -11.85 -3.09 3.22
N MET A 119 -12.63 -2.03 3.18
CA MET A 119 -13.42 -1.65 2.03
C MET A 119 -13.28 -0.17 1.73
N LEU A 120 -13.35 0.15 0.45
CA LEU A 120 -13.41 1.51 -0.07
C LEU A 120 -14.60 1.59 -1.02
N TYR A 121 -15.47 2.55 -0.80
CA TYR A 121 -16.63 2.79 -1.64
C TYR A 121 -16.58 4.20 -2.23
N VAL A 122 -16.61 4.29 -3.56
CA VAL A 122 -16.66 5.55 -4.29
C VAL A 122 -18.12 5.95 -4.50
N ILE A 123 -18.58 6.92 -3.71
CA ILE A 123 -19.97 7.40 -3.74
C ILE A 123 -20.20 8.23 -4.99
N ASN A 124 -19.27 9.13 -5.30
CA ASN A 124 -19.33 10.00 -6.47
C ASN A 124 -17.96 10.13 -7.15
N LYS A 125 -17.94 9.99 -8.49
CA LYS A 125 -16.71 10.13 -9.30
C LYS A 125 -16.60 11.49 -9.99
N ASN A 126 -17.71 12.13 -10.35
CA ASN A 126 -17.75 13.17 -11.40
C ASN A 126 -17.90 14.62 -10.91
N LYS A 127 -18.54 14.83 -9.78
CA LYS A 127 -18.77 16.21 -9.24
C LYS A 127 -18.20 16.31 -7.82
N GLY A 128 -16.90 16.52 -7.73
CA GLY A 128 -16.24 16.44 -6.43
C GLY A 128 -16.21 14.98 -5.94
N ARG A 129 -15.07 14.34 -6.07
CA ARG A 129 -14.89 12.94 -5.66
C ARG A 129 -15.28 12.79 -4.20
N LEU A 130 -16.20 11.86 -3.92
CA LEU A 130 -16.62 11.50 -2.58
C LEU A 130 -16.42 10.00 -2.39
N LEU A 131 -15.67 9.62 -1.39
CA LEU A 131 -15.43 8.23 -1.05
C LEU A 131 -15.52 8.00 0.44
N ALA A 132 -15.90 6.81 0.82
CA ALA A 132 -15.91 6.33 2.18
C ALA A 132 -15.12 5.03 2.28
N GLY A 133 -14.45 4.83 3.39
CA GLY A 133 -13.71 3.61 3.64
C GLY A 133 -13.83 3.17 5.08
N ALA A 134 -13.73 1.85 5.25
CA ALA A 134 -13.70 1.21 6.55
C ALA A 134 -12.62 0.13 6.54
N SER A 135 -11.93 -0.06 7.65
CA SER A 135 -11.03 -1.18 7.83
C SER A 135 -10.96 -1.63 9.27
N TYR A 136 -10.71 -2.91 9.44
CA TYR A 136 -10.41 -3.51 10.71
C TYR A 136 -9.12 -4.33 10.58
N LYS A 137 -8.23 -4.18 11.54
CA LYS A 137 -6.91 -4.81 11.55
C LYS A 137 -6.60 -5.37 12.93
N TYR A 138 -6.02 -6.56 12.96
CA TYR A 138 -5.38 -7.16 14.10
C TYR A 138 -3.99 -7.63 13.67
N ASP A 139 -2.95 -6.89 14.06
CA ASP A 139 -1.58 -7.15 13.58
C ASP A 139 -0.53 -6.57 14.51
N LEU A 140 0.72 -6.96 14.28
CA LEU A 140 1.89 -6.33 14.90
C LEU A 140 2.17 -4.97 14.27
N GLU A 141 2.46 -4.00 15.12
CA GLU A 141 2.89 -2.68 14.72
C GLU A 141 4.15 -2.25 15.46
N GLN A 142 4.96 -1.46 14.79
CA GLN A 142 6.09 -0.81 15.42
C GLN A 142 5.60 0.42 16.20
N LEU A 143 5.92 0.50 17.48
CA LEU A 143 5.57 1.64 18.32
C LEU A 143 6.22 2.92 17.80
N GLY A 144 5.43 4.00 17.72
CA GLY A 144 5.90 5.32 17.27
C GLY A 144 5.95 5.52 15.74
N VAL A 145 5.57 4.52 14.95
CA VAL A 145 5.43 4.67 13.50
C VAL A 145 3.96 4.93 13.17
N SER A 146 3.70 6.11 12.58
CA SER A 146 2.35 6.45 12.14
C SER A 146 1.93 5.54 10.97
N THR A 147 0.71 5.03 11.01
CA THR A 147 0.10 4.22 9.94
C THR A 147 -0.07 4.98 8.62
N SER A 148 0.03 6.31 8.65
CA SER A 148 -0.01 7.16 7.44
C SER A 148 1.26 7.08 6.59
N HIS A 149 2.39 6.75 7.20
CA HIS A 149 3.63 6.45 6.50
C HIS A 149 3.68 4.94 6.26
N ILE A 150 3.24 4.52 5.08
CA ILE A 150 3.42 3.15 4.61
C ILE A 150 4.93 2.93 4.51
N ALA A 151 5.51 2.42 5.59
CA ALA A 151 6.80 1.79 5.48
C ALA A 151 6.59 0.63 4.50
N PHE A 152 7.22 0.71 3.36
CA PHE A 152 7.34 -0.42 2.47
C PHE A 152 8.10 -1.49 3.24
N ASP A 153 7.37 -2.39 3.89
CA ASP A 153 7.93 -3.63 4.41
C ASP A 153 8.25 -4.51 3.20
N ASN A 154 9.29 -4.11 2.49
CA ASN A 154 9.84 -4.89 1.40
C ASN A 154 10.62 -6.06 2.00
N VAL A 155 10.67 -7.17 1.30
CA VAL A 155 11.54 -8.32 1.64
C VAL A 155 12.96 -7.84 1.96
N ILE A 156 13.46 -6.83 1.24
CA ILE A 156 14.78 -6.22 1.46
C ILE A 156 14.88 -5.53 2.83
N THR A 157 13.85 -4.81 3.26
CA THR A 157 13.82 -4.16 4.59
C THR A 157 13.62 -5.17 5.71
N ALA A 158 12.96 -6.30 5.45
CA ALA A 158 12.84 -7.40 6.41
C ALA A 158 14.22 -7.98 6.76
N PHE A 159 15.08 -8.21 5.78
CA PHE A 159 16.45 -8.66 6.01
C PHE A 159 17.32 -7.62 6.74
N SER A 160 17.06 -6.33 6.54
CA SER A 160 17.79 -5.26 7.23
C SER A 160 17.42 -5.11 8.71
N LYS A 161 16.24 -5.58 9.12
CA LYS A 161 15.69 -5.42 10.47
C LYS A 161 16.03 -6.55 11.44
N ILE A 162 16.72 -7.59 11.00
CA ILE A 162 17.02 -8.78 11.83
C ILE A 162 17.77 -8.42 13.13
N ASN A 163 18.60 -7.37 13.12
CA ASN A 163 19.40 -6.95 14.29
C ASN A 163 18.92 -5.68 14.99
N GLN A 164 17.80 -5.08 14.57
CA GLN A 164 17.27 -3.89 15.21
C GLN A 164 16.37 -4.30 16.40
N LYS A 165 16.57 -3.64 17.54
CA LYS A 165 15.64 -3.70 18.69
C LYS A 165 14.34 -2.97 18.34
N VAL A 166 13.53 -3.58 17.48
CA VAL A 166 12.25 -3.02 17.06
C VAL A 166 11.25 -3.22 18.19
N LYS A 167 10.72 -2.13 18.72
CA LYS A 167 9.65 -2.16 19.71
C LYS A 167 8.33 -2.47 18.99
N LEU A 168 7.87 -3.71 19.09
CA LEU A 168 6.61 -4.17 18.50
C LEU A 168 5.51 -4.24 19.54
N THR A 169 4.29 -3.93 19.11
CA THR A 169 3.08 -4.04 19.89
C THR A 169 2.02 -4.78 19.07
N PHE A 170 1.11 -5.49 19.71
CA PHE A 170 -0.12 -5.89 19.07
C PHE A 170 -1.06 -4.69 18.98
N ALA A 171 -1.63 -4.47 17.80
CA ALA A 171 -2.61 -3.44 17.56
C ALA A 171 -3.91 -4.05 17.00
N ARG A 172 -5.01 -3.73 17.65
CA ARG A 172 -6.36 -3.98 17.17
C ARG A 172 -6.95 -2.62 16.76
N GLU A 173 -7.22 -2.42 15.48
CA GLU A 173 -7.53 -1.10 14.92
C GLU A 173 -8.82 -1.17 14.10
N ALA A 174 -9.79 -0.34 14.44
CA ALA A 174 -10.95 -0.05 13.63
C ALA A 174 -10.83 1.38 13.08
N LEU A 175 -10.92 1.54 11.77
CA LEU A 175 -10.77 2.81 11.09
C LEU A 175 -11.94 3.03 10.14
N LEU A 176 -12.56 4.22 10.24
CA LEU A 176 -13.58 4.71 9.33
C LEU A 176 -13.13 6.05 8.78
N TYR A 177 -13.38 6.31 7.50
CA TYR A 177 -13.10 7.63 6.95
C TYR A 177 -14.03 8.00 5.81
N ILE A 178 -14.20 9.31 5.65
CA ILE A 178 -14.86 9.91 4.50
C ILE A 178 -13.91 10.96 3.94
N GLU A 179 -13.71 10.93 2.63
CA GLU A 179 -12.88 11.88 1.89
C GLU A 179 -13.72 12.54 0.81
N LYS A 180 -13.71 13.88 0.77
CA LYS A 180 -14.43 14.69 -0.21
C LYS A 180 -13.50 15.67 -0.89
N GLU A 181 -13.52 15.67 -2.20
CA GLU A 181 -12.98 16.73 -3.03
C GLU A 181 -14.07 17.78 -3.28
N TRP A 182 -13.92 18.97 -2.71
CA TRP A 182 -14.90 20.05 -2.81
C TRP A 182 -14.84 20.72 -4.17
N ILE A 183 -13.64 21.13 -4.53
CA ILE A 183 -13.26 21.67 -5.83
C ILE A 183 -11.90 21.08 -6.21
N LYS A 184 -11.51 21.22 -7.48
CA LYS A 184 -10.21 20.71 -7.95
C LYS A 184 -9.06 21.28 -7.11
N GLY A 185 -8.36 20.41 -6.41
CA GLY A 185 -7.22 20.77 -5.55
C GLY A 185 -7.56 20.99 -4.07
N ILE A 186 -8.84 21.00 -3.66
CA ILE A 186 -9.24 21.07 -2.25
C ILE A 186 -9.89 19.75 -1.83
N VAL A 187 -9.21 19.02 -0.98
CA VAL A 187 -9.67 17.73 -0.48
C VAL A 187 -9.69 17.75 1.04
N SER A 188 -10.79 17.32 1.64
CA SER A 188 -10.91 17.13 3.08
C SER A 188 -11.21 15.68 3.39
N LYS A 189 -10.52 15.15 4.39
CA LYS A 189 -10.69 13.77 4.89
C LYS A 189 -10.94 13.81 6.39
N VAL A 190 -12.05 13.23 6.80
CA VAL A 190 -12.37 12.99 8.22
C VAL A 190 -12.15 11.51 8.49
N THR A 191 -11.37 11.21 9.51
CA THR A 191 -11.03 9.84 9.90
C THR A 191 -11.36 9.65 11.36
N PHE A 192 -12.12 8.60 11.67
CA PHE A 192 -12.32 8.09 13.01
C PHE A 192 -11.49 6.83 13.18
N LEU A 193 -10.67 6.79 14.22
CA LEU A 193 -9.78 5.69 14.56
C LEU A 193 -10.08 5.27 15.99
N ASN A 194 -10.30 3.97 16.19
CA ASN A 194 -10.28 3.33 17.50
C ASN A 194 -9.21 2.24 17.48
N LYS A 195 -8.27 2.32 18.39
CA LYS A 195 -7.10 1.47 18.41
C LYS A 195 -6.78 1.01 19.83
N GLU A 196 -6.73 -0.29 20.02
CA GLU A 196 -6.24 -0.96 21.22
C GLU A 196 -4.80 -1.41 20.96
N ILE A 197 -3.89 -1.06 21.85
CA ILE A 197 -2.46 -1.38 21.76
C ILE A 197 -2.06 -2.20 22.96
N ARG A 198 -1.49 -3.39 22.72
CA ARG A 198 -0.95 -4.27 23.74
C ARG A 198 0.57 -4.33 23.60
N PRO A 199 1.34 -4.05 24.67
CA PRO A 199 2.79 -4.14 24.64
C PRO A 199 3.24 -5.58 24.47
N LEU A 200 4.40 -5.76 23.83
CA LEU A 200 5.02 -7.07 23.59
C LEU A 200 6.51 -7.07 23.94
N GLY A 201 7.00 -8.22 24.34
CA GLY A 201 8.41 -8.43 24.64
C GLY A 201 8.89 -7.60 25.84
N SER A 202 9.85 -6.70 25.60
CA SER A 202 10.45 -5.85 26.63
C SER A 202 9.73 -4.51 26.87
N ILE A 203 8.57 -4.31 26.26
CA ILE A 203 7.78 -3.10 26.44
C ILE A 203 6.76 -3.35 27.52
N SER A 204 6.65 -2.44 28.49
CA SER A 204 5.57 -2.33 29.46
C SER A 204 4.90 -0.96 29.34
N PHE A 205 3.61 -0.92 29.53
CA PHE A 205 2.88 0.35 29.73
C PHE A 205 2.64 0.53 31.22
N GLU A 206 2.81 1.75 31.70
CA GLU A 206 2.64 2.10 33.08
C GLU A 206 1.72 3.31 33.18
N LYS A 207 0.83 3.28 34.14
CA LYS A 207 -0.06 4.39 34.46
C LYS A 207 0.33 4.99 35.79
N LEU A 208 0.50 6.29 35.84
CA LEU A 208 0.63 7.04 37.07
C LEU A 208 -0.75 7.14 37.70
N THR A 209 -0.97 6.45 38.81
CA THR A 209 -2.28 6.39 39.48
C THR A 209 -2.48 7.52 40.46
N ASP A 210 -1.40 8.01 41.08
CA ASP A 210 -1.42 9.12 42.03
C ASP A 210 -0.18 10.00 41.82
N GLU A 211 -0.41 11.27 41.48
CA GLU A 211 0.67 12.25 41.28
C GLU A 211 1.43 12.58 42.56
N LEU A 212 0.78 12.47 43.75
CA LEU A 212 1.37 12.78 45.04
C LEU A 212 2.24 11.64 45.60
N SER A 213 1.84 10.39 45.36
CA SER A 213 2.54 9.20 45.87
C SER A 213 3.49 8.55 44.86
N ASN A 214 3.52 9.05 43.61
CA ASN A 214 4.30 8.48 42.51
C ASN A 214 4.04 6.97 42.29
N THR A 215 2.80 6.54 42.58
CA THR A 215 2.42 5.12 42.46
C THR A 215 2.21 4.79 40.99
N ILE A 216 2.99 3.84 40.49
CA ILE A 216 2.98 3.37 39.10
C ILE A 216 2.34 1.98 39.08
N GLU A 217 1.33 1.81 38.26
CA GLU A 217 0.69 0.51 38.03
C GLU A 217 0.91 0.04 36.59
N PRO A 218 1.25 -1.23 36.38
CA PRO A 218 1.38 -1.77 35.03
C PRO A 218 0.02 -1.87 34.34
N VAL A 219 -0.05 -1.46 33.08
CA VAL A 219 -1.27 -1.51 32.24
C VAL A 219 -1.05 -2.52 31.12
N HIS A 220 -2.01 -3.43 30.94
CA HIS A 220 -1.91 -4.48 29.94
C HIS A 220 -2.18 -3.99 28.52
N ASP A 221 -3.07 -3.01 28.35
CA ASP A 221 -3.50 -2.48 27.08
C ASP A 221 -3.90 -1.01 27.19
N VAL A 222 -3.72 -0.28 26.10
CA VAL A 222 -4.10 1.13 26.01
C VAL A 222 -5.02 1.29 24.81
N THR A 223 -6.19 1.87 25.04
CA THR A 223 -7.14 2.20 23.99
C THR A 223 -7.03 3.66 23.63
N LEU A 224 -6.85 3.94 22.35
CA LEU A 224 -6.78 5.25 21.75
C LEU A 224 -7.99 5.44 20.84
N THR A 225 -8.71 6.54 21.02
CA THR A 225 -9.78 6.97 20.12
C THR A 225 -9.42 8.33 19.56
N GLU A 226 -9.34 8.44 18.25
CA GLU A 226 -8.96 9.66 17.55
C GLU A 226 -9.99 10.06 16.51
N LEU A 227 -10.25 11.36 16.42
CA LEU A 227 -10.95 12.00 15.32
C LEU A 227 -9.96 12.94 14.61
N GLN A 228 -9.60 12.60 13.37
CA GLN A 228 -8.65 13.39 12.58
C GLN A 228 -9.38 14.09 11.44
N ILE A 229 -9.08 15.37 11.24
CA ILE A 229 -9.54 16.15 10.10
C ILE A 229 -8.33 16.63 9.34
N ASN A 230 -8.17 16.13 8.12
CA ASN A 230 -7.07 16.48 7.24
C ASN A 230 -7.61 17.24 6.02
N SER A 231 -7.09 18.43 5.77
CA SER A 231 -7.43 19.22 4.59
C SER A 231 -6.17 19.49 3.77
N ARG A 232 -6.24 19.22 2.47
CA ARG A 232 -5.16 19.44 1.54
C ARG A 232 -5.57 20.47 0.50
N PHE A 233 -4.71 21.45 0.31
CA PHE A 233 -4.82 22.47 -0.73
C PHE A 233 -3.71 22.23 -1.75
N SER A 234 -4.05 22.12 -3.03
CA SER A 234 -3.09 21.95 -4.12
C SER A 234 -3.38 22.99 -5.19
N PHE A 235 -2.38 23.78 -5.55
CA PHE A 235 -2.50 24.76 -6.60
C PHE A 235 -1.95 24.19 -7.92
N ARG A 236 -2.76 24.20 -8.99
CA ARG A 236 -2.38 23.71 -10.33
C ARG A 236 -1.86 22.27 -10.36
N GLU A 237 -2.31 21.42 -9.45
CA GLU A 237 -1.91 20.02 -9.40
C GLU A 237 -2.34 19.30 -10.68
N LYS A 238 -1.39 18.63 -11.30
CA LYS A 238 -1.66 17.62 -12.33
C LYS A 238 -1.75 16.27 -11.65
N PHE A 239 -2.84 15.57 -11.86
CA PHE A 239 -3.05 14.24 -11.31
C PHE A 239 -3.82 13.38 -12.29
N TYR A 240 -3.65 12.08 -12.17
CA TYR A 240 -4.56 11.12 -12.79
C TYR A 240 -5.17 10.22 -11.73
N ILE A 241 -6.36 9.70 -12.03
CA ILE A 241 -7.05 8.75 -11.16
C ILE A 241 -6.78 7.36 -11.73
N ASN A 242 -5.97 6.58 -11.02
CA ASN A 242 -5.80 5.18 -11.32
C ASN A 242 -6.78 4.37 -10.47
N GLU A 243 -7.84 3.89 -11.10
CA GLU A 243 -8.92 3.13 -10.48
C GLU A 243 -9.48 3.83 -9.23
N PHE A 244 -9.00 3.47 -8.05
CA PHE A 244 -9.46 4.00 -6.76
C PHE A 244 -8.52 5.04 -6.17
N LYS A 245 -7.30 5.18 -6.69
CA LYS A 245 -6.28 6.07 -6.15
C LYS A 245 -6.07 7.30 -7.02
N ARG A 246 -5.87 8.45 -6.38
CA ARG A 246 -5.39 9.67 -7.01
C ARG A 246 -3.87 9.69 -6.92
N ILE A 247 -3.20 9.87 -8.03
CA ILE A 247 -1.75 9.95 -8.13
C ILE A 247 -1.40 11.35 -8.65
N SER A 248 -0.70 12.13 -7.83
CA SER A 248 -0.14 13.43 -8.22
C SER A 248 1.05 13.21 -9.15
N LEU A 249 1.17 14.07 -10.17
CA LEU A 249 2.27 14.12 -11.12
C LEU A 249 3.23 15.24 -10.75
#